data_432c8475e4fe0937dd2fe559918407e5
#
_entry.id   432c8475e4fe0937dd2fe559918407e5
#
_cell.length_a   1.000
_cell.length_b   1.000
_cell.length_c   1.000
_cell.angle_alpha   90.00
_cell.angle_beta   90.00
_cell.angle_gamma   90.00
#
_symmetry.space_group_name_H-M   'P 1'
#
loop_
_entity.id
_entity.type
_entity.pdbx_description
1 polymer ?
#
loop_
_entity_poly.entity_id
_entity_poly.type
_entity_poly.pdbx_seq_one_letter_code
_entity_poly.pdbx_strand_id
1 'polypeptide(L)'
;MSTRTRNKLPKPRVAEEIMAGMRELERMMDAGKTPEQMFTVRTVEIPDPNVYTARQVRLLRNSMGVSQALFACLLGVSVVLVKSWESGAREPSLMARRLFDTIKADPSRWLATVRKMAAA
;
A
#
# COMPACT_ATOMS: atom_id res chain seq x y z
N MET A 1 11.21 0.54 41.13
CA MET A 1 10.68 0.36 40.87
C MET A 1 10.09 0.24 40.16
N SER A 2 9.75 0.05 39.93
CA SER A 2 9.12 -0.11 39.30
C SER A 2 8.71 -0.17 38.49
N THR A 3 8.53 -0.24 38.16
CA THR A 3 7.97 -0.19 37.42
C THR A 3 7.63 -0.72 36.61
N ARG A 4 7.45 -1.30 36.34
CA ARG A 4 7.07 -1.86 35.67
C ARG A 4 6.32 -2.03 35.06
N THR A 5 6.01 -2.12 34.86
CA THR A 5 5.06 -2.22 34.42
C THR A 5 4.78 -2.41 33.26
N ARG A 6 5.25 -2.58 32.64
CA ARG A 6 5.16 -2.71 31.69
C ARG A 6 4.65 -3.64 30.98
N ASN A 7 4.78 -4.24 30.40
CA ASN A 7 4.34 -5.13 29.72
C ASN A 7 3.30 -5.79 30.16
N LYS A 8 2.62 -5.39 30.12
CA LYS A 8 1.58 -5.80 30.53
C LYS A 8 0.75 -6.52 29.67
N LEU A 9 -0.15 -7.22 30.02
CA LEU A 9 -1.25 -7.81 29.30
C LEU A 9 -1.95 -6.78 28.46
N PRO A 10 -2.63 -7.17 27.37
CA PRO A 10 -3.47 -6.25 26.63
C PRO A 10 -4.37 -5.47 27.57
N LYS A 11 -4.66 -4.25 27.23
CA LYS A 11 -5.58 -3.44 28.01
C LYS A 11 -6.93 -4.16 28.13
N PRO A 12 -7.59 -4.04 29.29
CA PRO A 12 -8.88 -4.70 29.50
C PRO A 12 -9.89 -4.48 28.37
N ARG A 13 -9.87 -3.29 27.82
CA ARG A 13 -10.71 -2.93 26.70
C ARG A 13 -10.52 -3.83 25.47
N VAL A 14 -9.26 -4.13 25.13
CA VAL A 14 -8.96 -5.01 24.00
C VAL A 14 -9.45 -6.42 24.28
N ALA A 15 -9.19 -6.92 25.47
CA ALA A 15 -9.65 -8.24 25.87
C ALA A 15 -11.18 -8.34 25.84
N GLU A 16 -11.85 -7.30 26.30
CA GLU A 16 -13.31 -7.25 26.27
C GLU A 16 -13.85 -7.25 24.84
N GLU A 17 -13.22 -6.53 23.94
CA GLU A 17 -13.62 -6.48 22.55
C GLU A 17 -13.46 -7.85 21.87
N ILE A 18 -12.38 -8.55 22.15
CA ILE A 18 -12.13 -9.90 21.64
C ILE A 18 -13.20 -10.85 22.16
N MET A 19 -13.45 -10.80 23.45
CA MET A 19 -14.46 -11.65 24.08
C MET A 19 -15.87 -11.37 23.55
N ALA A 20 -16.18 -10.11 23.31
CA ALA A 20 -17.46 -9.72 22.74
C ALA A 20 -17.61 -10.27 21.32
N GLY A 21 -16.56 -10.22 20.52
CA GLY A 21 -16.57 -10.78 19.18
C GLY A 21 -16.76 -12.29 19.19
N MET A 22 -16.11 -12.98 20.12
CA MET A 22 -16.26 -14.42 20.27
C MET A 22 -17.67 -14.81 20.71
N ARG A 23 -18.26 -14.06 21.64
CA ARG A 23 -19.63 -14.31 22.06
C ARG A 23 -20.62 -14.08 20.94
N GLU A 24 -20.40 -13.06 20.13
CA GLU A 24 -21.24 -12.80 18.97
C GLU A 24 -21.16 -13.94 17.97
N LEU A 25 -19.96 -14.46 17.74
CA LEU A 25 -19.76 -15.59 16.84
C LEU A 25 -20.53 -16.83 17.37
N GLU A 26 -20.43 -17.11 18.65
CA GLU A 26 -21.15 -18.22 19.28
C GLU A 26 -22.66 -18.08 19.10
N ARG A 27 -23.20 -16.88 19.30
CA ARG A 27 -24.63 -16.64 19.12
C ARG A 27 -25.05 -16.89 17.68
N MET A 28 -24.26 -16.47 16.73
CA MET A 28 -24.54 -16.69 15.31
C MET A 28 -24.53 -18.17 14.96
N MET A 29 -23.57 -18.91 15.51
CA MET A 29 -23.49 -20.35 15.30
C MET A 29 -24.68 -21.08 15.95
N ASP A 30 -25.05 -20.69 17.15
CA ASP A 30 -26.20 -21.27 17.86
C ASP A 30 -27.52 -20.96 17.14
N ALA A 31 -27.58 -19.84 16.43
CA ALA A 31 -28.73 -19.49 15.59
C ALA A 31 -28.76 -20.28 14.26
N GLY A 32 -27.82 -21.17 14.04
CA GLY A 32 -27.79 -22.03 12.85
C GLY A 32 -27.22 -21.33 11.61
N LYS A 33 -26.53 -20.23 11.79
CA LYS A 33 -25.89 -19.54 10.66
C LYS A 33 -24.62 -20.25 10.25
N THR A 34 -24.42 -20.35 8.96
CA THR A 34 -23.17 -20.89 8.39
C THR A 34 -22.09 -19.82 8.41
N PRO A 35 -20.80 -20.20 8.32
CA PRO A 35 -19.72 -19.22 8.22
C PRO A 35 -19.93 -18.23 7.08
N GLU A 36 -20.47 -18.67 5.96
CA GLU A 36 -20.73 -17.80 4.80
C GLU A 36 -21.80 -16.74 5.13
N GLN A 37 -22.73 -17.06 6.00
CA GLN A 37 -23.77 -16.11 6.43
C GLN A 37 -23.29 -15.15 7.52
N MET A 38 -22.28 -15.57 8.30
CA MET A 38 -21.74 -14.77 9.38
C MET A 38 -20.78 -13.70 8.88
N PHE A 39 -20.09 -13.96 7.79
CA PHE A 39 -19.11 -13.06 7.24
C PHE A 39 -19.54 -12.56 5.87
N THR A 40 -19.51 -11.25 5.71
CA THR A 40 -19.69 -10.67 4.38
C THR A 40 -18.38 -10.80 3.64
N VAL A 41 -18.29 -11.77 2.75
CA VAL A 41 -17.14 -11.89 1.86
C VAL A 41 -17.36 -10.95 0.69
N ARG A 42 -16.61 -9.88 0.68
CA ARG A 42 -16.57 -9.00 -0.49
C ARG A 42 -15.46 -9.49 -1.40
N THR A 43 -15.84 -9.92 -2.57
CA THR A 43 -14.87 -10.18 -3.61
C THR A 43 -14.49 -8.83 -4.20
N VAL A 44 -13.28 -8.39 -3.91
CA VAL A 44 -12.74 -7.18 -4.52
C VAL A 44 -11.86 -7.61 -5.66
N GLU A 45 -12.25 -7.22 -6.87
CA GLU A 45 -11.40 -7.42 -8.01
C GLU A 45 -10.35 -6.32 -8.03
N ILE A 46 -9.10 -6.72 -7.89
CA ILE A 46 -7.98 -5.81 -7.98
C ILE A 46 -7.33 -6.06 -9.34
N PRO A 47 -7.43 -5.14 -10.27
CA PRO A 47 -6.82 -5.32 -11.57
C PRO A 47 -5.30 -5.33 -11.47
N ASP A 48 -4.65 -6.03 -12.37
CA ASP A 48 -3.20 -5.96 -12.48
C ASP A 48 -2.79 -4.53 -12.84
N PRO A 49 -1.62 -4.08 -12.37
CA PRO A 49 -1.13 -2.76 -12.77
C PRO A 49 -0.86 -2.72 -14.27
N ASN A 50 -0.99 -1.53 -14.84
CA ASN A 50 -0.73 -1.34 -16.26
C ASN A 50 0.71 -1.70 -16.61
N VAL A 51 0.91 -2.11 -17.85
CA VAL A 51 2.25 -2.36 -18.38
C VAL A 51 2.86 -1.04 -18.81
N TYR A 52 4.13 -0.84 -18.48
CA TYR A 52 4.86 0.37 -18.85
C TYR A 52 6.07 0.00 -19.71
N THR A 53 6.07 0.49 -20.93
CA THR A 53 7.24 0.39 -21.81
C THR A 53 8.28 1.42 -21.39
N ALA A 54 9.49 1.29 -21.91
CA ALA A 54 10.54 2.28 -21.66
C ALA A 54 10.08 3.69 -21.99
N ARG A 55 9.40 3.86 -23.12
CA ARG A 55 8.84 5.15 -23.52
C ARG A 55 7.82 5.68 -22.55
N GLN A 56 6.93 4.81 -22.06
CA GLN A 56 5.89 5.21 -21.11
C GLN A 56 6.46 5.64 -19.77
N VAL A 57 7.52 4.99 -19.32
CA VAL A 57 8.22 5.42 -18.09
C VAL A 57 8.83 6.81 -18.29
N ARG A 58 9.49 7.04 -19.44
CA ARG A 58 10.03 8.36 -19.76
C ARG A 58 8.94 9.44 -19.82
N LEU A 59 7.80 9.11 -20.45
CA LEU A 59 6.69 10.05 -20.54
C LEU A 59 6.13 10.40 -19.16
N LEU A 60 6.00 9.41 -18.29
CA LEU A 60 5.55 9.63 -16.92
C LEU A 60 6.50 10.56 -16.18
N ARG A 61 7.79 10.29 -16.24
CA ARG A 61 8.79 11.12 -15.62
C ARG A 61 8.77 12.55 -16.18
N ASN A 62 8.71 12.67 -17.49
CA ASN A 62 8.67 13.99 -18.15
C ASN A 62 7.42 14.80 -17.79
N SER A 63 6.29 14.11 -17.58
CA SER A 63 5.06 14.78 -17.16
C SER A 63 5.19 15.43 -15.78
N MET A 64 6.09 14.92 -14.97
CA MET A 64 6.38 15.47 -13.64
C MET A 64 7.48 16.54 -13.69
N GLY A 65 8.16 16.70 -14.82
CA GLY A 65 9.22 17.69 -14.98
C GLY A 65 10.47 17.39 -14.16
N VAL A 66 10.78 16.13 -13.91
CA VAL A 66 11.91 15.76 -13.07
C VAL A 66 12.98 15.00 -13.85
N SER A 67 14.23 15.08 -13.37
CA SER A 67 15.33 14.30 -13.93
C SER A 67 15.22 12.83 -13.53
N GLN A 68 16.01 11.98 -14.19
CA GLN A 68 16.09 10.56 -13.80
C GLN A 68 16.54 10.40 -12.34
N ALA A 69 17.53 11.20 -11.92
CA ALA A 69 18.02 11.13 -10.55
C ALA A 69 16.97 11.54 -9.53
N LEU A 70 16.24 12.62 -9.82
CA LEU A 70 15.17 13.07 -8.93
C LEU A 70 14.00 12.08 -8.91
N PHE A 71 13.65 11.54 -10.07
CA PHE A 71 12.61 10.52 -10.17
C PHE A 71 12.97 9.28 -9.32
N ALA A 72 14.21 8.84 -9.39
CA ALA A 72 14.71 7.74 -8.58
C ALA A 72 14.58 8.05 -7.07
N CYS A 73 14.98 9.25 -6.66
CA CYS A 73 14.81 9.69 -5.27
C CYS A 73 13.36 9.67 -4.84
N LEU A 74 12.47 10.20 -5.66
CA LEU A 74 11.05 10.26 -5.36
C LEU A 74 10.43 8.87 -5.21
N LEU A 75 10.90 7.92 -6.01
CA LEU A 75 10.41 6.54 -5.96
C LEU A 75 11.10 5.68 -4.88
N GLY A 76 12.22 6.14 -4.36
CA GLY A 76 13.00 5.37 -3.41
C GLY A 76 13.79 4.22 -4.05
N VAL A 77 14.22 4.40 -5.29
CA VAL A 77 15.01 3.39 -6.02
C VAL A 77 16.32 4.02 -6.50
N SER A 78 17.23 3.18 -7.00
CA SER A 78 18.49 3.68 -7.57
C SER A 78 18.24 4.33 -8.94
N VAL A 79 19.09 5.30 -9.27
CA VAL A 79 19.04 5.92 -10.60
C VAL A 79 19.39 4.92 -11.70
N VAL A 80 20.21 3.95 -11.39
CA VAL A 80 20.56 2.86 -12.32
C VAL A 80 19.33 2.06 -12.71
N LEU A 81 18.44 1.81 -11.75
CA LEU A 81 17.19 1.11 -12.03
C LEU A 81 16.28 1.93 -12.95
N VAL A 82 16.13 3.22 -12.67
CA VAL A 82 15.33 4.11 -13.53
C VAL A 82 15.91 4.12 -14.95
N LYS A 83 17.21 4.25 -15.08
CA LYS A 83 17.87 4.20 -16.40
C LYS A 83 17.60 2.88 -17.12
N SER A 84 17.64 1.77 -16.41
CA SER A 84 17.38 0.45 -17.00
C SER A 84 15.94 0.32 -17.48
N TRP A 85 14.98 0.90 -16.79
CA TRP A 85 13.58 0.94 -17.26
C TRP A 85 13.45 1.78 -18.54
N GLU A 86 14.10 2.94 -18.56
CA GLU A 86 13.99 3.88 -19.67
C GLU A 86 14.79 3.46 -20.91
N SER A 87 15.77 2.61 -20.74
CA SER A 87 16.53 2.02 -21.86
C SER A 87 15.90 0.72 -22.38
N GLY A 88 14.95 0.15 -21.65
CA GLY A 88 14.36 -1.13 -21.99
C GLY A 88 15.18 -2.33 -21.53
N ALA A 89 16.29 -2.11 -20.78
CA ALA A 89 17.12 -3.19 -20.28
C ALA A 89 16.39 -4.03 -19.22
N ARG A 90 15.47 -3.41 -18.48
CA ARG A 90 14.63 -4.09 -17.50
C ARG A 90 13.21 -3.59 -17.60
N GLU A 91 12.26 -4.48 -17.36
CA GLU A 91 10.88 -4.10 -17.20
C GLU A 91 10.63 -3.71 -15.76
N PRO A 92 9.77 -2.70 -15.52
CA PRO A 92 9.36 -2.36 -14.16
C PRO A 92 8.66 -3.55 -13.50
N SER A 93 8.94 -3.75 -12.21
CA SER A 93 8.27 -4.79 -11.42
C SER A 93 6.79 -4.48 -11.26
N LEU A 94 6.02 -5.47 -10.79
CA LEU A 94 4.61 -5.26 -10.47
C LEU A 94 4.41 -4.12 -9.48
N MET A 95 5.27 -4.05 -8.46
CA MET A 95 5.21 -2.98 -7.46
C MET A 95 5.47 -1.61 -8.11
N ALA A 96 6.49 -1.51 -8.95
CA ALA A 96 6.81 -0.27 -9.66
C ALA A 96 5.65 0.17 -10.55
N ARG A 97 5.06 -0.77 -11.28
CA ARG A 97 3.93 -0.48 -12.16
C ARG A 97 2.70 -0.01 -11.38
N ARG A 98 2.43 -0.60 -10.23
CA ARG A 98 1.35 -0.15 -9.35
C ARG A 98 1.57 1.28 -8.88
N LEU A 99 2.81 1.60 -8.52
CA LEU A 99 3.18 2.94 -8.12
C LEU A 99 3.04 3.94 -9.29
N PHE A 100 3.44 3.53 -10.49
CA PHE A 100 3.28 4.36 -11.68
C PHE A 100 1.81 4.65 -11.96
N ASP A 101 0.93 3.68 -11.81
CA ASP A 101 -0.51 3.89 -11.96
C ASP A 101 -1.02 4.94 -10.98
N THR A 102 -0.55 4.88 -9.74
CA THR A 102 -0.91 5.83 -8.69
C THR A 102 -0.44 7.24 -9.04
N ILE A 103 0.80 7.36 -9.51
CA ILE A 103 1.37 8.65 -9.91
C ILE A 103 0.62 9.21 -11.11
N LYS A 104 0.36 8.36 -12.10
CA LYS A 104 -0.31 8.77 -13.34
C LYS A 104 -1.73 9.29 -13.08
N ALA A 105 -2.41 8.74 -12.09
CA ALA A 105 -3.75 9.15 -11.73
C ALA A 105 -3.80 10.62 -11.28
N ASP A 106 -2.83 11.05 -10.49
CA ASP A 106 -2.72 12.43 -10.02
C ASP A 106 -1.28 12.74 -9.63
N PRO A 107 -0.44 13.17 -10.58
CA PRO A 107 0.97 13.43 -10.30
C PRO A 107 1.19 14.53 -9.26
N SER A 108 0.39 15.57 -9.30
CA SER A 108 0.52 16.71 -8.37
C SER A 108 0.25 16.28 -6.93
N ARG A 109 -0.78 15.47 -6.73
CA ARG A 109 -1.14 14.98 -5.42
C ARG A 109 -0.05 14.06 -4.85
N TRP A 110 0.49 13.21 -5.70
CA TRP A 110 1.57 12.30 -5.28
C TRP A 110 2.81 13.10 -4.87
N LEU A 111 3.21 14.10 -5.66
CA LEU A 111 4.33 14.98 -5.31
C LEU A 111 4.09 15.71 -4.00
N ALA A 112 2.90 16.22 -3.78
CA ALA A 112 2.55 16.88 -2.53
C ALA A 112 2.64 15.94 -1.34
N THR A 113 2.24 14.69 -1.51
CA THR A 113 2.33 13.67 -0.47
C THR A 113 3.80 13.39 -0.10
N VAL A 114 4.67 13.24 -1.10
CA VAL A 114 6.09 12.99 -0.87
C VAL A 114 6.74 14.18 -0.17
N ARG A 115 6.39 15.41 -0.55
CA ARG A 115 6.88 16.61 0.13
C ARG A 115 6.49 16.67 1.60
N LYS A 116 5.27 16.27 1.92
CA LYS A 116 4.82 16.19 3.30
C LYS A 116 5.67 15.21 4.11
N MET A 117 6.00 14.07 3.53
CA MET A 117 6.86 13.09 4.18
C MET A 117 8.24 13.67 4.45
N ALA A 118 8.77 14.43 3.51
CA ALA A 118 10.09 15.05 3.66
C ALA A 118 10.09 16.16 4.73
N ALA A 119 8.96 16.82 4.94
CA ALA A 119 8.82 17.89 5.91
C ALA A 119 8.50 17.39 7.33
N ALA A 120 8.15 16.12 7.48
CA ALA A 120 7.75 15.54 8.76
C ALA A 120 8.92 15.38 9.73
#